data_df884b34f3316a1c6fa4ca7edd4e1bef
#
_entry.id   df884b34f3316a1c6fa4ca7edd4e1bef
#
_cell.length_a   1.000
_cell.length_b   1.000
_cell.length_c   1.000
_cell.angle_alpha   90.00
_cell.angle_beta   90.00
_cell.angle_gamma   90.00
#
_symmetry.space_group_name_H-M   'P 1'
#
loop_
_entity.id
_entity.type
_entity.pdbx_description
1 polymer ?
#
loop_
_entity_poly.entity_id
_entity_poly.type
_entity_poly.pdbx_seq_one_letter_code
_entity_poly.pdbx_strand_id
1 'polypeptide(L)'
;MKKDNKIRLDLASGNNKQKGFLGVDIVGPPKTNADVVHDLLTFPWPFEDNSVDEVFSSHFLEHIPHGNDPRKDLMFEFMDEIYRILKPGGLARFVAPYYTSVRAFQDPTHQRFISEPMFNYFNRAWREDLNQLKHYPVKCDFEIVKLDHAVSEEFTGKSQEAVAYNAMHMWNVILDLQVTLRKPKK
;
A
#
# COMPACT_ATOMS: atom_id res chain seq x y z
N MET A 1 5.75 28.60 -15.77
CA MET A 1 5.80 27.28 -15.07
C MET A 1 4.84 26.35 -15.79
N LYS A 2 5.31 25.22 -16.36
CA LYS A 2 4.40 24.19 -16.91
C LYS A 2 3.57 23.65 -15.73
N LYS A 3 2.24 23.71 -15.81
CA LYS A 3 1.37 23.00 -14.87
C LYS A 3 1.77 21.51 -14.90
N ASP A 4 2.13 20.96 -13.76
CA ASP A 4 2.36 19.51 -13.62
C ASP A 4 1.00 18.84 -13.79
N ASN A 5 0.77 18.25 -14.96
CA ASN A 5 -0.50 17.64 -15.34
C ASN A 5 -0.61 16.19 -14.82
N LYS A 6 0.18 15.83 -13.80
CA LYS A 6 0.18 14.49 -13.20
C LYS A 6 -1.05 14.29 -12.34
N ILE A 7 -1.69 13.15 -12.51
CA ILE A 7 -2.77 12.69 -11.63
C ILE A 7 -2.14 11.84 -10.53
N ARG A 8 -2.27 12.31 -9.28
CA ARG A 8 -1.79 11.62 -8.09
C ARG A 8 -2.95 11.43 -7.14
N LEU A 9 -3.12 10.22 -6.62
CA LEU A 9 -4.23 9.86 -5.71
C LEU A 9 -3.70 9.54 -4.32
N ASP A 10 -4.36 10.09 -3.30
CA ASP A 10 -4.18 9.74 -1.90
C ASP A 10 -5.40 8.92 -1.46
N LEU A 11 -5.22 7.61 -1.30
CA LEU A 11 -6.28 6.66 -1.01
C LEU A 11 -6.51 6.55 0.51
N ALA A 12 -7.78 6.62 0.91
CA ALA A 12 -8.21 6.71 2.31
C ALA A 12 -7.57 7.93 3.00
N SER A 13 -7.65 9.08 2.33
CA SER A 13 -6.90 10.29 2.69
C SER A 13 -7.33 10.95 3.99
N GLY A 14 -8.54 10.68 4.47
CA GLY A 14 -9.08 11.31 5.67
C GLY A 14 -8.96 12.84 5.62
N ASN A 15 -8.42 13.40 6.70
CA ASN A 15 -8.14 14.84 6.81
C ASN A 15 -6.67 15.20 6.55
N ASN A 16 -5.81 14.21 6.30
CA ASN A 16 -4.35 14.38 6.17
C ASN A 16 -3.85 14.18 4.73
N LYS A 17 -4.66 14.55 3.76
CA LYS A 17 -4.34 14.43 2.34
C LYS A 17 -2.96 14.98 1.98
N GLN A 18 -2.19 14.22 1.23
CA GLN A 18 -0.88 14.62 0.72
C GLN A 18 -1.00 15.87 -0.18
N LYS A 19 -0.10 16.81 0.02
CA LYS A 19 -0.07 18.04 -0.79
C LYS A 19 0.17 17.71 -2.26
N GLY A 20 -0.74 18.17 -3.13
CA GLY A 20 -0.66 17.95 -4.59
C GLY A 20 -1.25 16.61 -5.05
N PHE A 21 -1.95 15.90 -4.17
CA PHE A 21 -2.72 14.71 -4.49
C PHE A 21 -4.22 15.00 -4.47
N LEU A 22 -4.99 14.22 -5.21
CA LEU A 22 -6.44 14.12 -5.08
C LEU A 22 -6.74 13.09 -3.99
N GLY A 23 -7.47 13.49 -2.97
CA GLY A 23 -7.90 12.60 -1.90
C GLY A 23 -9.09 11.77 -2.34
N VAL A 24 -9.01 10.46 -2.12
CA VAL A 24 -10.12 9.51 -2.30
C VAL A 24 -10.48 8.92 -0.94
N ASP A 25 -11.74 9.03 -0.55
CA ASP A 25 -12.20 8.48 0.73
C ASP A 25 -13.68 8.09 0.64
N ILE A 26 -14.11 7.15 1.49
CA ILE A 26 -15.51 6.75 1.59
C ILE A 26 -16.40 7.86 2.18
N VAL A 27 -15.81 8.75 2.97
CA VAL A 27 -16.49 9.88 3.59
C VAL A 27 -16.05 11.17 2.93
N GLY A 28 -17.03 11.99 2.50
CA GLY A 28 -16.78 13.29 1.87
C GLY A 28 -16.76 14.46 2.85
N PRO A 29 -16.52 15.69 2.32
CA PRO A 29 -16.62 16.93 3.06
C PRO A 29 -18.02 17.13 3.69
N PRO A 30 -18.14 17.79 4.86
CA PRO A 30 -17.06 18.42 5.63
C PRO A 30 -16.29 17.48 6.58
N LYS A 31 -16.59 16.18 6.61
CA LYS A 31 -15.98 15.23 7.54
C LYS A 31 -14.55 14.85 7.15
N THR A 32 -14.25 14.88 5.86
CA THR A 32 -12.88 14.65 5.34
C THR A 32 -12.52 15.70 4.28
N ASN A 33 -11.25 15.71 3.85
CA ASN A 33 -10.76 16.54 2.75
C ASN A 33 -10.72 15.80 1.41
N ALA A 34 -11.57 14.76 1.24
CA ALA A 34 -11.64 14.00 0.00
C ALA A 34 -12.12 14.86 -1.17
N ASP A 35 -11.47 14.72 -2.32
CA ASP A 35 -11.88 15.32 -3.59
C ASP A 35 -12.82 14.37 -4.36
N VAL A 36 -12.66 13.05 -4.16
CA VAL A 36 -13.48 11.99 -4.73
C VAL A 36 -14.04 11.13 -3.60
N VAL A 37 -15.35 11.04 -3.52
CA VAL A 37 -16.02 10.17 -2.54
C VAL A 37 -16.26 8.81 -3.18
N HIS A 38 -15.54 7.79 -2.71
CA HIS A 38 -15.64 6.44 -3.23
C HIS A 38 -15.19 5.41 -2.20
N ASP A 39 -15.91 4.30 -2.11
CA ASP A 39 -15.49 3.15 -1.31
C ASP A 39 -14.41 2.36 -2.06
N LEU A 40 -13.20 2.36 -1.52
CA LEU A 40 -12.03 1.70 -2.12
C LEU A 40 -12.14 0.17 -2.16
N LEU A 41 -13.15 -0.41 -1.51
CA LEU A 41 -13.45 -1.85 -1.58
C LEU A 41 -14.59 -2.18 -2.57
N THR A 42 -15.06 -1.16 -3.31
CA THR A 42 -16.04 -1.31 -4.39
C THR A 42 -15.36 -1.09 -5.73
N PHE A 43 -15.29 -2.12 -6.55
CA PHE A 43 -14.57 -2.12 -7.84
C PHE A 43 -15.54 -2.17 -9.04
N PRO A 44 -15.16 -1.56 -10.20
CA PRO A 44 -13.95 -0.77 -10.44
C PRO A 44 -14.05 0.65 -9.88
N TRP A 45 -12.90 1.29 -9.61
CA TRP A 45 -12.83 2.69 -9.20
C TRP A 45 -13.13 3.63 -10.37
N PRO A 46 -13.59 4.88 -10.10
CA PRO A 46 -13.97 5.85 -11.13
C PRO A 46 -12.76 6.51 -11.82
N PHE A 47 -11.72 5.73 -12.12
CA PHE A 47 -10.52 6.16 -12.83
C PHE A 47 -10.28 5.26 -14.04
N GLU A 48 -9.86 5.85 -15.15
CA GLU A 48 -9.56 5.11 -16.37
C GLU A 48 -8.27 4.28 -16.23
N ASP A 49 -8.15 3.25 -17.06
CA ASP A 49 -6.94 2.43 -17.16
C ASP A 49 -5.75 3.31 -17.54
N ASN A 50 -4.61 3.10 -16.89
CA ASN A 50 -3.36 3.80 -17.20
C ASN A 50 -3.48 5.34 -17.18
N SER A 51 -4.29 5.89 -16.29
CA SER A 51 -4.55 7.33 -16.19
C SER A 51 -3.76 8.00 -15.06
N VAL A 52 -3.40 7.27 -14.02
CA VAL A 52 -2.80 7.77 -12.78
C VAL A 52 -1.28 7.66 -12.80
N ASP A 53 -0.58 8.72 -12.40
CA ASP A 53 0.89 8.75 -12.35
C ASP A 53 1.44 8.20 -11.03
N GLU A 54 0.71 8.43 -9.93
CA GLU A 54 1.13 8.01 -8.59
C GLU A 54 -0.07 7.76 -7.68
N VAL A 55 0.04 6.71 -6.87
CA VAL A 55 -0.88 6.38 -5.78
C VAL A 55 -0.10 6.43 -4.47
N PHE A 56 -0.72 7.01 -3.45
CA PHE A 56 -0.26 6.96 -2.07
C PHE A 56 -1.38 6.43 -1.19
N SER A 57 -1.04 5.64 -0.19
CA SER A 57 -1.98 5.21 0.86
C SER A 57 -1.24 5.02 2.17
N SER A 58 -1.78 5.57 3.24
CA SER A 58 -1.19 5.49 4.57
C SER A 58 -2.20 4.96 5.56
N HIS A 59 -1.83 3.90 6.28
CA HIS A 59 -2.66 3.28 7.32
C HIS A 59 -4.05 2.89 6.81
N PHE A 60 -4.09 2.18 5.68
CA PHE A 60 -5.31 1.62 5.11
C PHE A 60 -5.19 0.12 4.81
N LEU A 61 -4.01 -0.37 4.40
CA LEU A 61 -3.83 -1.79 4.02
C LEU A 61 -4.22 -2.74 5.15
N GLU A 62 -3.92 -2.36 6.39
CA GLU A 62 -4.25 -3.12 7.59
C GLU A 62 -5.75 -3.26 7.86
N HIS A 63 -6.56 -2.35 7.31
CA HIS A 63 -8.03 -2.36 7.43
C HIS A 63 -8.73 -3.15 6.33
N ILE A 64 -8.04 -3.55 5.25
CA ILE A 64 -8.66 -4.29 4.14
C ILE A 64 -9.09 -5.68 4.62
N PRO A 65 -10.39 -6.01 4.62
CA PRO A 65 -10.86 -7.33 5.06
C PRO A 65 -10.44 -8.45 4.10
N HIS A 66 -10.46 -9.69 4.58
CA HIS A 66 -10.14 -10.85 3.75
C HIS A 66 -11.22 -11.15 2.68
N GLY A 67 -12.41 -10.62 2.85
CA GLY A 67 -13.55 -10.94 1.98
C GLY A 67 -14.29 -12.21 2.45
N ASN A 68 -15.43 -12.47 1.80
CA ASN A 68 -16.29 -13.61 2.17
C ASN A 68 -16.02 -14.87 1.32
N ASP A 69 -15.31 -14.75 0.21
CA ASP A 69 -14.89 -15.89 -0.64
C ASP A 69 -13.38 -16.11 -0.43
N PRO A 70 -12.95 -17.27 0.11
CA PRO A 70 -11.53 -17.55 0.33
C PRO A 70 -10.69 -17.56 -0.97
N ARG A 71 -11.33 -17.59 -2.13
CA ARG A 71 -10.69 -17.49 -3.45
C ARG A 71 -10.59 -16.05 -3.97
N LYS A 72 -11.17 -15.08 -3.26
CA LYS A 72 -11.22 -13.66 -3.64
C LYS A 72 -10.84 -12.81 -2.44
N ASP A 73 -9.55 -12.64 -2.25
CA ASP A 73 -9.05 -11.75 -1.20
C ASP A 73 -9.12 -10.29 -1.67
N LEU A 74 -9.75 -9.42 -0.89
CA LEU A 74 -9.94 -8.01 -1.25
C LEU A 74 -8.61 -7.25 -1.39
N MET A 75 -7.54 -7.70 -0.74
CA MET A 75 -6.20 -7.14 -0.95
C MET A 75 -5.72 -7.36 -2.38
N PHE A 76 -6.02 -8.54 -2.97
CA PHE A 76 -5.66 -8.81 -4.37
C PHE A 76 -6.46 -7.93 -5.34
N GLU A 77 -7.77 -7.79 -5.11
CA GLU A 77 -8.62 -6.92 -5.93
C GLU A 77 -8.16 -5.45 -5.82
N PHE A 78 -7.82 -4.99 -4.61
CA PHE A 78 -7.29 -3.64 -4.36
C PHE A 78 -5.96 -3.40 -5.10
N MET A 79 -5.03 -4.34 -5.04
CA MET A 79 -3.74 -4.22 -5.72
C MET A 79 -3.88 -4.32 -7.24
N ASP A 80 -4.78 -5.18 -7.74
CA ASP A 80 -5.10 -5.28 -9.16
C ASP A 80 -5.70 -3.98 -9.70
N GLU A 81 -6.55 -3.33 -8.90
CA GLU A 81 -7.18 -2.07 -9.28
C GLU A 81 -6.17 -0.91 -9.31
N ILE A 82 -5.27 -0.83 -8.33
CA ILE A 82 -4.15 0.12 -8.39
C ILE A 82 -3.30 -0.12 -9.65
N TYR A 83 -3.02 -1.39 -9.95
CA TYR A 83 -2.26 -1.74 -11.15
C TYR A 83 -2.98 -1.32 -12.43
N ARG A 84 -4.31 -1.50 -12.50
CA ARG A 84 -5.13 -1.11 -13.64
C ARG A 84 -5.02 0.39 -13.92
N ILE A 85 -5.24 1.22 -12.89
CA ILE A 85 -5.29 2.68 -13.06
C ILE A 85 -3.92 3.33 -13.25
N LEU A 86 -2.84 2.74 -12.71
CA LEU A 86 -1.49 3.28 -12.84
C LEU A 86 -1.01 3.23 -14.30
N LYS A 87 -0.40 4.31 -14.76
CA LYS A 87 0.37 4.34 -16.01
C LYS A 87 1.57 3.40 -15.94
N PRO A 88 2.05 2.86 -17.09
CA PRO A 88 3.35 2.21 -17.14
C PRO A 88 4.45 3.13 -16.58
N GLY A 89 5.22 2.64 -15.61
CA GLY A 89 6.21 3.41 -14.86
C GLY A 89 5.64 4.20 -13.67
N GLY A 90 4.32 4.20 -13.47
CA GLY A 90 3.66 4.81 -12.32
C GLY A 90 4.01 4.12 -10.99
N LEU A 91 3.90 4.86 -9.90
CA LEU A 91 4.31 4.42 -8.56
C LEU A 91 3.10 4.25 -7.64
N ALA A 92 3.14 3.19 -6.81
CA ALA A 92 2.26 3.05 -5.66
C ALA A 92 3.10 3.04 -4.38
N ARG A 93 2.80 3.96 -3.45
CA ARG A 93 3.50 4.10 -2.17
C ARG A 93 2.56 3.79 -1.03
N PHE A 94 3.00 2.93 -0.14
CA PHE A 94 2.23 2.50 1.03
C PHE A 94 3.00 2.76 2.31
N VAL A 95 2.27 3.15 3.34
CA VAL A 95 2.73 3.18 4.73
C VAL A 95 1.73 2.38 5.55
N ALA A 96 2.20 1.42 6.33
CA ALA A 96 1.34 0.60 7.18
C ALA A 96 2.07 0.19 8.45
N PRO A 97 1.36 -0.10 9.56
CA PRO A 97 1.98 -0.61 10.77
C PRO A 97 2.75 -1.90 10.51
N TYR A 98 3.98 -1.95 11.00
CA TYR A 98 4.78 -3.17 10.85
C TYR A 98 4.27 -4.28 11.77
N TYR A 99 4.31 -5.53 11.32
CA TYR A 99 3.68 -6.66 12.01
C TYR A 99 4.23 -6.93 13.43
N THR A 100 5.44 -6.47 13.77
CA THR A 100 5.99 -6.55 15.14
C THR A 100 5.83 -5.25 15.92
N SER A 101 5.04 -4.31 15.43
CA SER A 101 4.69 -3.09 16.13
C SER A 101 3.38 -3.24 16.90
N VAL A 102 3.31 -2.64 18.08
CA VAL A 102 2.03 -2.50 18.81
C VAL A 102 0.98 -1.78 17.97
N ARG A 103 1.39 -0.92 17.03
CA ARG A 103 0.49 -0.22 16.10
C ARG A 103 -0.33 -1.17 15.23
N ALA A 104 0.19 -2.37 14.94
CA ALA A 104 -0.54 -3.37 14.18
C ALA A 104 -1.73 -3.96 14.95
N PHE A 105 -1.76 -3.83 16.29
CA PHE A 105 -2.74 -4.46 17.18
C PHE A 105 -3.58 -3.47 17.99
N GLN A 106 -3.19 -2.19 18.04
CA GLN A 106 -3.84 -1.20 18.90
C GLN A 106 -5.23 -0.80 18.43
N ASP A 107 -5.50 -0.90 17.12
CA ASP A 107 -6.81 -0.60 16.55
C ASP A 107 -7.57 -1.92 16.33
N PRO A 108 -8.77 -2.09 16.92
CA PRO A 108 -9.56 -3.32 16.80
C PRO A 108 -10.11 -3.56 15.40
N THR A 109 -10.01 -2.59 14.49
CA THR A 109 -10.43 -2.72 13.09
C THR A 109 -9.32 -3.21 12.16
N HIS A 110 -8.09 -3.38 12.66
CA HIS A 110 -7.00 -3.98 11.91
C HIS A 110 -7.26 -5.47 11.68
N GLN A 111 -7.22 -5.89 10.45
CA GLN A 111 -7.48 -7.27 10.04
C GLN A 111 -6.27 -7.94 9.41
N ARG A 112 -5.20 -7.18 9.09
CA ARG A 112 -4.00 -7.68 8.42
C ARG A 112 -2.73 -7.23 9.11
N PHE A 113 -1.76 -8.14 9.12
CA PHE A 113 -0.41 -7.88 9.58
C PHE A 113 0.50 -7.68 8.37
N ILE A 114 1.04 -6.48 8.23
CA ILE A 114 1.79 -6.07 7.04
C ILE A 114 3.28 -6.32 7.25
N SER A 115 3.88 -7.05 6.31
CA SER A 115 5.31 -7.37 6.30
C SER A 115 5.88 -7.26 4.88
N GLU A 116 7.20 -7.16 4.74
CA GLU A 116 7.87 -7.02 3.44
C GLU A 116 7.57 -8.21 2.50
N PRO A 117 7.61 -9.49 2.96
CA PRO A 117 7.39 -10.63 2.07
C PRO A 117 6.01 -10.66 1.42
N MET A 118 5.01 -10.03 2.04
CA MET A 118 3.67 -9.93 1.48
C MET A 118 3.68 -9.28 0.08
N PHE A 119 4.52 -8.28 -0.13
CA PHE A 119 4.56 -7.53 -1.40
C PHE A 119 5.15 -8.33 -2.56
N ASN A 120 5.89 -9.41 -2.29
CA ASN A 120 6.38 -10.31 -3.32
C ASN A 120 5.23 -11.00 -4.08
N TYR A 121 4.09 -11.24 -3.42
CA TYR A 121 2.90 -11.83 -4.06
C TYR A 121 2.34 -10.97 -5.18
N PHE A 122 2.64 -9.69 -5.22
CA PHE A 122 2.22 -8.76 -6.27
C PHE A 122 3.23 -8.66 -7.42
N ASN A 123 4.34 -9.42 -7.38
CA ASN A 123 5.29 -9.59 -8.47
C ASN A 123 5.07 -10.93 -9.17
N ARG A 124 4.83 -10.91 -10.49
CA ARG A 124 4.47 -12.11 -11.25
C ARG A 124 5.64 -13.10 -11.32
N ALA A 125 6.85 -12.62 -11.62
CA ALA A 125 8.02 -13.49 -11.73
C ALA A 125 8.28 -14.23 -10.41
N TRP A 126 8.22 -13.51 -9.28
CA TRP A 126 8.36 -14.15 -7.96
C TRP A 126 7.24 -15.17 -7.71
N ARG A 127 6.00 -14.80 -7.99
CA ARG A 127 4.82 -15.63 -7.71
C ARG A 127 4.76 -16.86 -8.60
N GLU A 128 4.90 -16.68 -9.91
CA GLU A 128 4.61 -17.75 -10.89
C GLU A 128 5.85 -18.55 -11.28
N ASP A 129 6.98 -17.89 -11.51
CA ASP A 129 8.17 -18.52 -12.03
C ASP A 129 9.03 -19.14 -10.91
N LEU A 130 9.20 -18.43 -9.80
CA LEU A 130 10.03 -18.89 -8.69
C LEU A 130 9.29 -19.80 -7.71
N ASN A 131 8.00 -19.54 -7.44
CA ASN A 131 7.26 -20.23 -6.39
C ASN A 131 6.07 -21.06 -6.89
N GLN A 132 5.80 -21.09 -8.20
CA GLN A 132 4.74 -21.88 -8.83
C GLN A 132 3.32 -21.59 -8.26
N LEU A 133 3.08 -20.36 -7.82
CA LEU A 133 1.83 -19.93 -7.19
C LEU A 133 0.81 -19.39 -8.21
N LYS A 134 0.71 -20.01 -9.39
CA LYS A 134 -0.21 -19.60 -10.47
C LYS A 134 -1.70 -19.70 -10.11
N HIS A 135 -2.01 -20.41 -9.04
CA HIS A 135 -3.38 -20.58 -8.56
C HIS A 135 -3.93 -19.34 -7.82
N TYR A 136 -3.07 -18.38 -7.45
CA TYR A 136 -3.52 -17.14 -6.84
C TYR A 136 -4.21 -16.25 -7.88
N PRO A 137 -5.39 -15.68 -7.56
CA PRO A 137 -6.18 -14.87 -8.50
C PRO A 137 -5.67 -13.44 -8.66
N VAL A 138 -4.35 -13.24 -8.61
CA VAL A 138 -3.66 -11.94 -8.69
C VAL A 138 -3.24 -11.66 -10.12
N LYS A 139 -3.61 -10.50 -10.66
CA LYS A 139 -3.32 -10.09 -12.05
C LYS A 139 -2.16 -9.09 -12.13
N CYS A 140 -1.96 -8.29 -11.08
CA CYS A 140 -0.93 -7.28 -11.07
C CYS A 140 0.48 -7.88 -11.13
N ASP A 141 1.42 -7.03 -11.61
CA ASP A 141 2.83 -7.39 -11.79
C ASP A 141 3.69 -6.18 -11.41
N PHE A 142 3.84 -5.96 -10.12
CA PHE A 142 4.61 -4.86 -9.59
C PHE A 142 6.08 -5.21 -9.38
N GLU A 143 6.96 -4.22 -9.55
CA GLU A 143 8.34 -4.25 -9.07
C GLU A 143 8.40 -3.53 -7.72
N ILE A 144 9.04 -4.14 -6.72
CA ILE A 144 9.39 -3.46 -5.47
C ILE A 144 10.61 -2.60 -5.73
N VAL A 145 10.46 -1.26 -5.68
CA VAL A 145 11.56 -0.33 -5.97
C VAL A 145 12.16 0.29 -4.71
N LYS A 146 11.43 0.26 -3.59
CA LYS A 146 11.92 0.74 -2.32
C LYS A 146 11.19 0.08 -1.16
N LEU A 147 11.96 -0.25 -0.12
CA LEU A 147 11.48 -0.69 1.19
C LEU A 147 12.22 0.12 2.26
N ASP A 148 11.47 0.81 3.11
CA ASP A 148 12.00 1.56 4.23
C ASP A 148 11.25 1.19 5.51
N HIS A 149 11.92 1.38 6.65
CA HIS A 149 11.36 1.18 7.97
C HIS A 149 11.37 2.49 8.76
N ALA A 150 10.22 2.88 9.27
CA ALA A 150 10.15 3.90 10.30
C ALA A 150 10.45 3.22 11.65
N VAL A 151 11.62 3.51 12.22
CA VAL A 151 12.03 2.95 13.50
C VAL A 151 11.51 3.78 14.67
N SER A 152 11.42 3.18 15.86
CA SER A 152 11.08 3.91 17.07
C SER A 152 12.20 4.90 17.43
N GLU A 153 11.87 5.92 18.22
CA GLU A 153 12.78 6.98 18.61
C GLU A 153 14.08 6.44 19.24
N GLU A 154 13.97 5.38 20.03
CA GLU A 154 15.10 4.70 20.68
C GLU A 154 16.13 4.15 19.69
N PHE A 155 15.70 3.78 18.48
CA PHE A 155 16.54 3.22 17.42
C PHE A 155 16.93 4.23 16.34
N THR A 156 16.48 5.47 16.46
CA THR A 156 16.85 6.54 15.52
C THR A 156 18.36 6.81 15.61
N GLY A 157 19.02 6.81 14.45
CA GLY A 157 20.45 7.03 14.35
C GLY A 157 21.35 5.82 14.69
N LYS A 158 20.79 4.66 15.03
CA LYS A 158 21.56 3.41 15.18
C LYS A 158 21.93 2.84 13.80
N SER A 159 22.96 2.01 13.74
CA SER A 159 23.37 1.36 12.48
C SER A 159 22.29 0.41 11.96
N GLN A 160 22.29 0.15 10.65
CA GLN A 160 21.33 -0.76 10.03
C GLN A 160 21.44 -2.18 10.61
N GLU A 161 22.66 -2.65 10.91
CA GLU A 161 22.88 -3.96 11.53
C GLU A 161 22.28 -4.03 12.93
N ALA A 162 22.43 -2.95 13.73
CA ALA A 162 21.86 -2.88 15.07
C ALA A 162 20.31 -2.88 15.00
N VAL A 163 19.73 -2.11 14.09
CA VAL A 163 18.28 -2.10 13.88
C VAL A 163 17.79 -3.49 13.44
N ALA A 164 18.44 -4.11 12.44
CA ALA A 164 18.06 -5.42 11.94
C ALA A 164 18.15 -6.51 13.01
N TYR A 165 19.25 -6.54 13.78
CA TYR A 165 19.41 -7.49 14.88
C TYR A 165 18.32 -7.34 15.93
N ASN A 166 18.05 -6.10 16.39
CA ASN A 166 17.02 -5.87 17.40
C ASN A 166 15.62 -6.16 16.86
N ALA A 167 15.31 -5.85 15.60
CA ALA A 167 14.02 -6.14 14.99
C ALA A 167 13.70 -7.65 14.90
N MET A 168 14.74 -8.51 14.86
CA MET A 168 14.56 -9.97 14.90
C MET A 168 14.24 -10.51 16.31
N HIS A 169 14.54 -9.76 17.37
CA HIS A 169 14.44 -10.24 18.75
C HIS A 169 13.49 -9.42 19.63
N MET A 170 13.10 -8.23 19.20
CA MET A 170 12.33 -7.28 19.99
C MET A 170 11.15 -6.74 19.20
N TRP A 171 10.07 -6.45 19.90
CA TRP A 171 8.91 -5.72 19.37
C TRP A 171 9.15 -4.21 19.39
N ASN A 172 8.40 -3.48 18.56
CA ASN A 172 8.42 -2.02 18.49
C ASN A 172 9.77 -1.38 18.11
N VAL A 173 10.68 -2.14 17.50
CA VAL A 173 11.89 -1.58 16.89
C VAL A 173 11.51 -0.86 15.59
N ILE A 174 10.75 -1.54 14.73
CA ILE A 174 10.14 -0.98 13.53
C ILE A 174 8.68 -0.67 13.85
N LEU A 175 8.26 0.55 13.60
CA LEU A 175 6.90 1.00 13.84
C LEU A 175 6.03 0.87 12.61
N ASP A 176 6.53 1.37 11.47
CA ASP A 176 5.80 1.32 10.19
C ASP A 176 6.72 0.83 9.07
N LEU A 177 6.14 0.09 8.14
CA LEU A 177 6.75 -0.30 6.88
C LEU A 177 6.33 0.70 5.79
N GLN A 178 7.30 1.14 5.01
CA GLN A 178 7.09 1.99 3.85
C GLN A 178 7.52 1.24 2.59
N VAL A 179 6.59 1.04 1.67
CA VAL A 179 6.84 0.30 0.43
C VAL A 179 6.53 1.17 -0.77
N THR A 180 7.42 1.16 -1.75
CA THR A 180 7.16 1.75 -3.06
C THR A 180 7.21 0.66 -4.12
N LEU A 181 6.10 0.49 -4.81
CA LEU A 181 5.94 -0.40 -5.95
C LEU A 181 5.92 0.42 -7.25
N ARG A 182 6.36 -0.18 -8.32
CA ARG A 182 6.29 0.40 -9.67
C ARG A 182 5.56 -0.55 -10.62
N LYS A 183 4.62 -0.02 -11.40
CA LYS A 183 4.13 -0.70 -12.59
C LYS A 183 5.21 -0.69 -13.65
N PRO A 184 5.69 -1.85 -14.16
CA PRO A 184 6.76 -1.90 -15.15
C PRO A 184 6.45 -1.05 -16.40
N LYS A 185 7.49 -0.48 -17.00
CA LYS A 185 7.40 0.07 -18.36
C LYS A 185 7.50 -1.10 -19.32
N LYS A 186 6.43 -1.38 -20.00
CA LYS A 186 6.49 -2.30 -21.14
C LYS A 186 7.10 -1.61 -22.35
#